data_4d47a04cacf7f17abfc0f3d3432e473d
#
_entry.id   4d47a04cacf7f17abfc0f3d3432e473d
#
_cell.length_a   1.000
_cell.length_b   1.000
_cell.length_c   1.000
_cell.angle_alpha   90.00
_cell.angle_beta   90.00
_cell.angle_gamma   90.00
#
_symmetry.space_group_name_H-M   'P 1'
#
loop_
_entity.id
_entity.type
_entity.pdbx_description
1 polymer ?
#
loop_
_entity_poly.entity_id
_entity_poly.type
_entity_poly.pdbx_seq_one_letter_code
_entity_poly.pdbx_strand_id
1 'polypeptide(L)'
;MAEDLPDVRVFCGVVPTAAEFYAPFGFRTNYLSAISHIYNSLNSNVTPINIENAMMSNADKYIYFKTDHHWTHLGSYFAYREFCSVSDNMASELDEFEKRTINNYLGSWGKVTVDTDGYNMLDSSRDIIEFYMPKVEFEGQSYSEMEMDKPTKNMQLINPAFGNYAIFLEGDNPLEYYHTNVDNGKSICIIKESFGNAFSTWLLNNYENVYIVDYRIFNNNGENYNTFTVKEFYDMYNFDDLLVLSYPYTIQQEDLRQMLGQTWRSDYVEYSSYSNDKGSDDNDVPLPTLVPDVIDTGLE
;
A
#
# COMPACT_ATOMS: atom_id res chain seq x y z
N MET A 1 -14.00 -9.08 -11.25
CA MET A 1 -12.96 -8.21 -11.77
C MET A 1 -11.99 -8.93 -12.67
N ALA A 2 -11.17 -9.86 -12.20
CA ALA A 2 -10.25 -10.61 -13.08
C ALA A 2 -10.96 -11.30 -14.27
N GLU A 3 -12.23 -11.64 -14.13
CA GLU A 3 -13.07 -12.15 -15.23
C GLU A 3 -13.50 -11.06 -16.22
N ASP A 4 -13.59 -9.81 -15.77
CA ASP A 4 -13.97 -8.66 -16.58
C ASP A 4 -12.77 -8.03 -17.31
N LEU A 5 -11.55 -8.44 -16.93
CA LEU A 5 -10.28 -7.98 -17.47
C LEU A 5 -9.43 -9.17 -17.98
N PRO A 6 -9.90 -9.90 -19.00
CA PRO A 6 -9.28 -11.18 -19.40
C PRO A 6 -7.86 -11.04 -19.95
N ASP A 7 -7.48 -9.86 -20.42
CA ASP A 7 -6.16 -9.57 -20.99
C ASP A 7 -5.20 -8.93 -19.98
N VAL A 8 -5.65 -8.71 -18.73
CA VAL A 8 -4.86 -8.11 -17.64
C VAL A 8 -4.43 -9.18 -16.64
N ARG A 9 -3.16 -9.20 -16.28
CA ARG A 9 -2.68 -10.03 -15.17
C ARG A 9 -3.01 -9.34 -13.85
N VAL A 10 -3.71 -10.04 -12.98
CA VAL A 10 -4.18 -9.48 -11.70
C VAL A 10 -3.40 -10.09 -10.55
N PHE A 11 -2.86 -9.23 -9.70
CA PHE A 11 -2.08 -9.59 -8.52
C PHE A 11 -2.72 -9.06 -7.25
N CYS A 12 -2.57 -9.80 -6.16
CA CYS A 12 -3.02 -9.40 -4.83
C CYS A 12 -1.91 -9.57 -3.81
N GLY A 13 -1.56 -8.50 -3.12
CA GLY A 13 -0.60 -8.50 -2.01
C GLY A 13 -1.24 -8.00 -0.73
N VAL A 14 -1.04 -8.72 0.38
CA VAL A 14 -1.43 -8.27 1.72
C VAL A 14 -0.17 -8.10 2.56
N VAL A 15 0.06 -6.87 3.03
CA VAL A 15 1.25 -6.51 3.79
C VAL A 15 1.06 -6.88 5.26
N PRO A 16 1.82 -7.82 5.83
CA PRO A 16 1.71 -8.13 7.25
C PRO A 16 2.18 -6.93 8.10
N THR A 17 1.71 -6.85 9.34
CA THR A 17 2.14 -5.77 10.25
C THR A 17 3.43 -6.12 10.98
N ALA A 18 4.14 -5.11 11.49
CA ALA A 18 5.33 -5.29 12.30
C ALA A 18 5.10 -6.21 13.52
N ALA A 19 3.89 -6.19 14.08
CA ALA A 19 3.52 -6.99 15.24
C ALA A 19 3.64 -8.49 15.00
N GLU A 20 3.45 -8.96 13.76
CA GLU A 20 3.57 -10.38 13.42
C GLU A 20 4.99 -10.91 13.63
N PHE A 21 5.98 -10.06 13.47
CA PHE A 21 7.40 -10.44 13.53
C PHE A 21 8.06 -10.05 14.84
N TYR A 22 7.70 -8.90 15.41
CA TYR A 22 8.46 -8.26 16.49
C TYR A 22 7.72 -8.19 17.83
N ALA A 23 6.38 -8.37 17.85
CA ALA A 23 5.66 -8.37 19.12
C ALA A 23 6.06 -9.57 19.98
N PRO A 24 6.15 -9.41 21.33
CA PRO A 24 6.34 -10.53 22.23
C PRO A 24 5.24 -11.58 22.07
N PHE A 25 5.58 -12.83 22.36
CA PHE A 25 4.60 -13.91 22.36
C PHE A 25 3.41 -13.56 23.27
N GLY A 26 2.20 -13.72 22.75
CA GLY A 26 0.95 -13.32 23.44
C GLY A 26 0.44 -11.93 23.05
N PHE A 27 1.24 -11.12 22.34
CA PHE A 27 0.83 -9.83 21.76
C PHE A 27 0.87 -9.83 20.23
N ARG A 28 1.19 -10.96 19.63
CA ARG A 28 1.12 -11.14 18.18
C ARG A 28 -0.34 -11.20 17.75
N THR A 29 -0.64 -10.58 16.64
CA THR A 29 -1.94 -10.69 16.01
C THR A 29 -2.02 -12.04 15.27
N ASN A 30 -3.20 -12.39 14.76
CA ASN A 30 -3.38 -13.60 13.94
C ASN A 30 -3.51 -13.25 12.46
N TYR A 31 -2.90 -12.16 12.03
CA TYR A 31 -3.04 -11.68 10.66
C TYR A 31 -2.45 -12.62 9.61
N LEU A 32 -1.38 -13.35 9.96
CA LEU A 32 -0.82 -14.33 9.02
C LEU A 32 -1.83 -15.41 8.63
N SER A 33 -2.64 -15.87 9.59
CA SER A 33 -3.74 -16.79 9.29
C SER A 33 -4.83 -16.14 8.43
N ALA A 34 -5.17 -14.87 8.70
CA ALA A 34 -6.13 -14.12 7.89
C ALA A 34 -5.61 -13.89 6.46
N ILE A 35 -4.34 -13.54 6.29
CA ILE A 35 -3.69 -13.39 4.98
C ILE A 35 -3.76 -14.70 4.19
N SER A 36 -3.43 -15.82 4.82
CA SER A 36 -3.53 -17.14 4.19
C SER A 36 -4.97 -17.46 3.77
N HIS A 37 -5.96 -17.11 4.60
CA HIS A 37 -7.37 -17.29 4.25
C HIS A 37 -7.79 -16.44 3.05
N ILE A 38 -7.35 -15.17 3.00
CA ILE A 38 -7.61 -14.27 1.85
C ILE A 38 -7.04 -14.89 0.57
N TYR A 39 -5.77 -15.29 0.58
CA TYR A 39 -5.13 -15.87 -0.60
C TYR A 39 -5.80 -17.15 -1.08
N ASN A 40 -6.25 -18.00 -0.15
CA ASN A 40 -6.99 -19.21 -0.49
C ASN A 40 -8.41 -18.94 -1.04
N SER A 41 -8.94 -17.73 -0.84
CA SER A 41 -10.26 -17.32 -1.30
C SER A 41 -10.22 -16.54 -2.62
N LEU A 42 -9.02 -16.23 -3.13
CA LEU A 42 -8.88 -15.51 -4.39
C LEU A 42 -9.41 -16.34 -5.57
N ASN A 43 -9.95 -15.63 -6.57
CA ASN A 43 -10.27 -16.23 -7.86
C ASN A 43 -8.98 -16.81 -8.49
N SER A 44 -9.10 -17.93 -9.21
CA SER A 44 -7.96 -18.59 -9.87
C SER A 44 -7.20 -17.72 -10.88
N ASN A 45 -7.81 -16.62 -11.35
CA ASN A 45 -7.19 -15.65 -12.26
C ASN A 45 -6.44 -14.54 -11.53
N VAL A 46 -6.36 -14.59 -10.19
CA VAL A 46 -5.61 -13.63 -9.38
C VAL A 46 -4.38 -14.30 -8.78
N THR A 47 -3.23 -13.74 -9.03
CA THR A 47 -1.95 -14.27 -8.51
C THR A 47 -1.65 -13.64 -7.15
N PRO A 48 -1.58 -14.41 -6.05
CA PRO A 48 -1.16 -13.90 -4.76
C PRO A 48 0.34 -13.58 -4.76
N ILE A 49 0.72 -12.50 -4.07
CA ILE A 49 2.12 -12.15 -3.80
C ILE A 49 2.44 -12.56 -2.37
N ASN A 50 3.36 -13.47 -2.18
CA ASN A 50 3.69 -14.00 -0.86
C ASN A 50 4.58 -13.06 -0.04
N ILE A 51 4.04 -11.87 0.27
CA ILE A 51 4.75 -10.83 1.02
C ILE A 51 5.13 -11.33 2.42
N GLU A 52 4.29 -12.15 3.04
CA GLU A 52 4.55 -12.74 4.35
C GLU A 52 5.90 -13.48 4.39
N ASN A 53 6.14 -14.38 3.43
CA ASN A 53 7.38 -15.13 3.34
C ASN A 53 8.60 -14.22 3.07
N ALA A 54 8.43 -13.20 2.24
CA ALA A 54 9.47 -12.23 1.97
C ALA A 54 9.86 -11.47 3.26
N MET A 55 8.87 -11.03 4.04
CA MET A 55 9.11 -10.36 5.33
C MET A 55 9.72 -11.31 6.37
N MET A 56 9.19 -12.53 6.50
CA MET A 56 9.69 -13.54 7.44
C MET A 56 11.16 -13.87 7.17
N SER A 57 11.53 -14.06 5.91
CA SER A 57 12.91 -14.37 5.49
C SER A 57 13.90 -13.23 5.72
N ASN A 58 13.42 -12.02 5.99
CA ASN A 58 14.21 -10.83 6.20
C ASN A 58 13.91 -10.13 7.53
N ALA A 59 13.25 -10.80 8.47
CA ALA A 59 12.84 -10.24 9.76
C ALA A 59 14.02 -9.85 10.68
N ASP A 60 15.22 -10.33 10.38
CA ASP A 60 16.48 -9.93 11.03
C ASP A 60 17.00 -8.56 10.56
N LYS A 61 16.42 -8.01 9.49
CA LYS A 61 16.79 -6.71 8.92
C LYS A 61 15.82 -5.61 9.38
N TYR A 62 16.19 -4.36 9.14
CA TYR A 62 15.38 -3.22 9.48
C TYR A 62 14.29 -2.99 8.43
N ILE A 63 13.26 -3.87 8.43
CA ILE A 63 12.19 -3.89 7.43
C ILE A 63 10.91 -3.16 7.88
N TYR A 64 10.78 -2.80 9.15
CA TYR A 64 9.73 -1.94 9.69
C TYR A 64 10.32 -0.84 10.54
N PHE A 65 9.69 0.33 10.55
CA PHE A 65 10.04 1.40 11.47
C PHE A 65 9.68 1.01 12.92
N LYS A 66 10.39 1.59 13.89
CA LYS A 66 10.11 1.41 15.33
C LYS A 66 9.03 2.37 15.81
N THR A 67 9.01 3.58 15.25
CA THR A 67 8.16 4.69 15.70
C THR A 67 6.99 4.96 14.74
N ASP A 68 6.88 4.16 13.67
CA ASP A 68 5.84 4.25 12.66
C ASP A 68 5.22 2.88 12.37
N HIS A 69 3.99 2.85 11.91
CA HIS A 69 3.30 1.60 11.58
C HIS A 69 3.72 1.00 10.25
N HIS A 70 4.35 1.77 9.38
CA HIS A 70 4.74 1.31 8.06
C HIS A 70 6.02 0.46 8.07
N TRP A 71 6.19 -0.28 7.01
CA TRP A 71 7.49 -0.85 6.64
C TRP A 71 8.48 0.25 6.25
N THR A 72 9.77 -0.08 6.29
CA THR A 72 10.81 0.76 5.69
C THR A 72 10.83 0.60 4.17
N HIS A 73 11.55 1.45 3.47
CA HIS A 73 11.75 1.26 2.02
C HIS A 73 12.46 -0.06 1.71
N LEU A 74 13.35 -0.53 2.60
CA LEU A 74 13.95 -1.86 2.50
C LEU A 74 12.90 -2.98 2.64
N GLY A 75 11.94 -2.83 3.55
CA GLY A 75 10.83 -3.78 3.69
C GLY A 75 10.00 -3.87 2.41
N SER A 76 9.62 -2.71 1.84
CA SER A 76 8.89 -2.68 0.58
C SER A 76 9.68 -3.23 -0.61
N TYR A 77 11.03 -3.14 -0.58
CA TYR A 77 11.89 -3.76 -1.58
C TYR A 77 11.79 -5.29 -1.60
N PHE A 78 11.73 -5.93 -0.44
CA PHE A 78 11.57 -7.38 -0.40
C PHE A 78 10.20 -7.83 -0.93
N ALA A 79 9.15 -7.05 -0.66
CA ALA A 79 7.84 -7.28 -1.25
C ALA A 79 7.85 -7.06 -2.78
N TYR A 80 8.54 -6.04 -3.26
CA TYR A 80 8.74 -5.80 -4.69
C TYR A 80 9.49 -6.96 -5.37
N ARG A 81 10.53 -7.49 -4.76
CA ARG A 81 11.22 -8.69 -5.29
C ARG A 81 10.28 -9.89 -5.43
N GLU A 82 9.43 -10.09 -4.43
CA GLU A 82 8.43 -11.15 -4.48
C GLU A 82 7.40 -10.91 -5.59
N PHE A 83 6.94 -9.68 -5.77
CA PHE A 83 6.09 -9.30 -6.91
C PHE A 83 6.78 -9.59 -8.25
N CYS A 84 8.05 -9.20 -8.41
CA CYS A 84 8.81 -9.47 -9.64
C CYS A 84 8.88 -10.98 -9.93
N SER A 85 9.03 -11.82 -8.90
CA SER A 85 9.15 -13.27 -9.07
C SER A 85 7.88 -13.93 -9.63
N VAL A 86 6.70 -13.31 -9.43
CA VAL A 86 5.40 -13.83 -9.90
C VAL A 86 4.85 -13.08 -11.09
N SER A 87 5.43 -11.92 -11.45
CA SER A 87 4.98 -11.06 -12.55
C SER A 87 5.88 -11.13 -13.79
N ASP A 88 6.82 -12.08 -13.85
CA ASP A 88 7.84 -12.20 -14.91
C ASP A 88 8.65 -10.91 -15.12
N ASN A 89 8.79 -10.10 -14.09
CA ASN A 89 9.66 -8.94 -14.06
C ASN A 89 11.00 -9.31 -13.40
N MET A 90 12.04 -8.57 -13.75
CA MET A 90 13.36 -8.73 -13.11
C MET A 90 13.55 -7.63 -12.07
N ALA A 91 13.68 -8.00 -10.81
CA ALA A 91 14.05 -7.04 -9.78
C ALA A 91 15.52 -6.63 -9.93
N SER A 92 15.79 -5.33 -9.88
CA SER A 92 17.17 -4.83 -9.77
C SER A 92 17.73 -5.14 -8.38
N GLU A 93 19.03 -5.40 -8.28
CA GLU A 93 19.68 -5.62 -6.98
C GLU A 93 19.80 -4.29 -6.20
N LEU A 94 19.71 -4.38 -4.88
CA LEU A 94 19.60 -3.19 -4.03
C LEU A 94 20.83 -2.27 -4.08
N ASP A 95 22.01 -2.83 -4.33
CA ASP A 95 23.28 -2.10 -4.46
C ASP A 95 23.43 -1.33 -5.78
N GLU A 96 22.53 -1.55 -6.72
CA GLU A 96 22.46 -0.77 -7.97
C GLU A 96 21.77 0.60 -7.77
N PHE A 97 21.09 0.81 -6.65
CA PHE A 97 20.34 2.04 -6.36
C PHE A 97 21.16 3.02 -5.53
N GLU A 98 21.02 4.32 -5.81
CA GLU A 98 21.55 5.37 -4.94
C GLU A 98 20.80 5.41 -3.61
N LYS A 99 21.47 5.01 -2.53
CA LYS A 99 20.89 5.08 -1.18
C LYS A 99 21.10 6.46 -0.55
N ARG A 100 20.02 7.01 0.01
CA ARG A 100 20.02 8.25 0.80
C ARG A 100 19.35 8.03 2.16
N THR A 101 19.53 8.98 3.08
CA THR A 101 18.99 8.88 4.46
C THR A 101 18.43 10.20 4.95
N ILE A 102 17.37 10.10 5.76
CA ILE A 102 16.86 11.17 6.62
C ILE A 102 16.94 10.68 8.05
N ASN A 103 17.64 11.43 8.90
CA ASN A 103 17.83 11.08 10.30
C ASN A 103 16.73 11.70 11.18
N ASN A 104 16.57 11.13 12.37
CA ASN A 104 15.76 11.71 13.45
C ASN A 104 14.24 11.68 13.16
N TYR A 105 13.77 10.66 12.45
CA TYR A 105 12.36 10.47 12.16
C TYR A 105 11.60 9.96 13.39
N LEU A 106 10.55 10.67 13.78
CA LEU A 106 9.54 10.20 14.72
C LEU A 106 8.23 9.96 13.95
N GLY A 107 7.85 8.70 13.84
CA GLY A 107 6.73 8.27 13.02
C GLY A 107 5.36 8.48 13.66
N SER A 108 4.34 7.89 13.04
CA SER A 108 2.94 8.02 13.40
C SER A 108 2.61 7.63 14.85
N TRP A 109 3.31 6.64 15.40
CA TRP A 109 3.13 6.25 16.81
C TRP A 109 3.49 7.37 17.78
N GLY A 110 4.47 8.24 17.43
CA GLY A 110 4.78 9.42 18.21
C GLY A 110 3.61 10.39 18.32
N LYS A 111 2.81 10.54 17.25
CA LYS A 111 1.63 11.42 17.26
C LYS A 111 0.53 10.90 18.18
N VAL A 112 0.28 9.58 18.18
CA VAL A 112 -0.81 8.98 18.99
C VAL A 112 -0.44 8.71 20.44
N THR A 113 0.84 8.78 20.81
CA THR A 113 1.33 8.56 22.18
C THR A 113 1.70 9.86 22.89
N VAL A 114 1.47 11.02 22.28
CA VAL A 114 1.70 12.34 22.93
C VAL A 114 1.06 12.35 24.31
N ASP A 115 1.76 12.95 25.29
CA ASP A 115 1.37 13.03 26.69
C ASP A 115 1.31 11.68 27.45
N THR A 116 1.94 10.63 26.93
CA THR A 116 2.10 9.33 27.61
C THR A 116 3.58 8.99 27.83
N ASP A 117 3.85 8.05 28.75
CA ASP A 117 5.21 7.50 28.94
C ASP A 117 5.73 6.83 27.66
N GLY A 118 4.84 6.31 26.82
CA GLY A 118 5.16 5.71 25.53
C GLY A 118 5.83 6.70 24.58
N TYR A 119 5.43 7.97 24.59
CA TYR A 119 6.05 9.01 23.77
C TYR A 119 7.55 9.14 24.04
N ASN A 120 7.95 9.20 25.32
CA ASN A 120 9.36 9.35 25.69
C ASN A 120 10.21 8.17 25.21
N MET A 121 9.65 6.96 25.22
CA MET A 121 10.32 5.76 24.68
C MET A 121 10.51 5.86 23.18
N LEU A 122 9.48 6.26 22.43
CA LEU A 122 9.56 6.44 20.98
C LEU A 122 10.51 7.59 20.61
N ASP A 123 10.39 8.72 21.30
CA ASP A 123 11.25 9.90 21.07
C ASP A 123 12.74 9.60 21.30
N SER A 124 13.06 8.77 22.27
CA SER A 124 14.42 8.31 22.51
C SER A 124 14.93 7.26 21.50
N SER A 125 14.03 6.70 20.69
CA SER A 125 14.31 5.60 19.76
C SER A 125 14.00 5.95 18.29
N ARG A 126 14.10 7.25 17.95
CA ARG A 126 13.78 7.77 16.62
C ARG A 126 14.42 6.95 15.50
N ASP A 127 13.72 6.88 14.41
CA ASP A 127 14.08 6.12 13.23
C ASP A 127 15.03 6.89 12.29
N ILE A 128 15.58 6.16 11.35
CA ILE A 128 16.25 6.69 10.16
C ILE A 128 15.44 6.22 8.95
N ILE A 129 15.03 7.12 8.10
CA ILE A 129 14.45 6.73 6.82
C ILE A 129 15.60 6.54 5.83
N GLU A 130 15.88 5.28 5.51
CA GLU A 130 16.74 4.94 4.37
C GLU A 130 15.85 4.79 3.13
N PHE A 131 16.23 5.43 2.04
CA PHE A 131 15.50 5.33 0.79
C PHE A 131 16.44 5.23 -0.41
N TYR A 132 15.91 4.69 -1.51
CA TYR A 132 16.66 4.32 -2.69
C TYR A 132 16.05 5.02 -3.90
N MET A 133 16.86 5.81 -4.60
CA MET A 133 16.38 6.57 -5.77
C MET A 133 16.18 5.63 -6.96
N PRO A 134 15.13 5.80 -7.79
CA PRO A 134 14.93 5.00 -8.98
C PRO A 134 16.11 5.14 -9.93
N LYS A 135 16.38 4.08 -10.71
CA LYS A 135 17.49 4.03 -11.70
C LYS A 135 17.10 4.62 -13.04
N VAL A 136 15.84 4.98 -13.21
CA VAL A 136 15.24 5.43 -14.47
C VAL A 136 14.91 6.92 -14.41
N GLU A 137 14.88 7.56 -15.57
CA GLU A 137 14.29 8.89 -15.70
C GLU A 137 12.77 8.75 -15.79
N PHE A 138 12.05 9.70 -15.23
CA PHE A 138 10.58 9.69 -15.19
C PHE A 138 10.01 11.10 -15.11
N GLU A 139 8.75 11.21 -15.55
CA GLU A 139 7.88 12.36 -15.30
C GLU A 139 6.67 11.88 -14.51
N GLY A 140 6.30 12.61 -13.45
CA GLY A 140 5.20 12.25 -12.56
C GLY A 140 4.19 13.37 -12.41
N GLN A 141 2.91 13.03 -12.36
CA GLN A 141 1.80 13.95 -12.18
C GLN A 141 0.71 13.32 -11.31
N SER A 142 -0.01 14.15 -10.53
CA SER A 142 -1.21 13.72 -9.81
C SER A 142 -2.45 14.33 -10.43
N TYR A 143 -3.59 13.64 -10.23
CA TYR A 143 -4.89 13.99 -10.80
C TYR A 143 -5.97 13.82 -9.74
N SER A 144 -7.00 14.68 -9.82
CA SER A 144 -8.21 14.57 -8.98
C SER A 144 -9.35 13.83 -9.67
N GLU A 145 -9.24 13.61 -10.97
CA GLU A 145 -10.26 12.99 -11.83
C GLU A 145 -9.68 11.77 -12.54
N MET A 146 -10.53 10.81 -12.89
CA MET A 146 -10.14 9.62 -13.64
C MET A 146 -9.72 9.95 -15.07
N GLU A 147 -10.36 10.94 -15.69
CA GLU A 147 -9.97 11.51 -16.96
C GLU A 147 -8.73 12.41 -16.77
N MET A 148 -7.56 11.88 -17.08
CA MET A 148 -6.28 12.54 -16.84
C MET A 148 -5.95 13.60 -17.91
N ASP A 149 -6.87 14.53 -18.20
CA ASP A 149 -6.67 15.61 -19.16
C ASP A 149 -5.95 16.85 -18.55
N LYS A 150 -6.03 17.00 -17.22
CA LYS A 150 -5.46 18.13 -16.47
C LYS A 150 -4.81 17.65 -15.18
N PRO A 151 -3.48 17.66 -15.10
CA PRO A 151 -2.79 17.33 -13.87
C PRO A 151 -3.07 18.40 -12.78
N THR A 152 -3.25 17.93 -11.56
CA THR A 152 -3.38 18.78 -10.37
C THR A 152 -2.03 19.39 -10.00
N LYS A 153 -0.97 18.56 -10.03
CA LYS A 153 0.42 19.01 -9.80
C LYS A 153 1.42 18.04 -10.45
N ASN A 154 2.63 18.54 -10.68
CA ASN A 154 3.79 17.69 -10.98
C ASN A 154 4.29 17.04 -9.69
N MET A 155 4.67 15.79 -9.76
CA MET A 155 5.03 14.95 -8.62
C MET A 155 6.53 14.63 -8.60
N GLN A 156 7.09 14.62 -7.40
CA GLN A 156 8.37 13.96 -7.15
C GLN A 156 8.07 12.58 -6.56
N LEU A 157 8.61 11.54 -7.17
CA LEU A 157 8.44 10.15 -6.70
C LEU A 157 8.93 9.96 -5.25
N ILE A 158 10.07 10.58 -4.94
CA ILE A 158 10.64 10.65 -3.59
C ILE A 158 11.06 12.09 -3.33
N ASN A 159 10.41 12.74 -2.36
CA ASN A 159 10.66 14.13 -1.98
C ASN A 159 11.19 14.22 -0.54
N PRO A 160 12.52 14.27 -0.33
CA PRO A 160 13.10 14.32 1.01
C PRO A 160 12.71 15.53 1.86
N ALA A 161 12.16 16.58 1.25
CA ALA A 161 11.75 17.79 1.96
C ALA A 161 10.61 17.55 2.98
N PHE A 162 9.82 16.48 2.81
CA PHE A 162 8.78 16.11 3.77
C PHE A 162 9.34 15.62 5.11
N GLY A 163 10.54 15.01 5.14
CA GLY A 163 11.20 14.60 6.36
C GLY A 163 10.50 13.48 7.17
N ASN A 164 9.45 12.88 6.62
CA ASN A 164 8.65 11.81 7.23
C ASN A 164 8.28 10.76 6.16
N TYR A 165 7.38 9.81 6.44
CA TYR A 165 7.00 8.77 5.49
C TYR A 165 6.37 9.32 4.18
N ALA A 166 5.79 10.53 4.22
CA ALA A 166 5.29 11.20 3.01
C ALA A 166 6.40 11.60 2.02
N ILE A 167 7.68 11.29 2.28
CA ILE A 167 8.72 11.40 1.23
C ILE A 167 8.38 10.56 0.00
N PHE A 168 7.68 9.44 0.18
CA PHE A 168 7.22 8.59 -0.90
C PHE A 168 5.93 9.15 -1.48
N LEU A 169 5.92 9.42 -2.78
CA LEU A 169 4.78 9.93 -3.55
C LEU A 169 4.24 11.29 -3.04
N GLU A 170 5.03 12.02 -2.23
CA GLU A 170 4.56 13.24 -1.54
C GLU A 170 3.30 13.01 -0.69
N GLY A 171 3.16 11.80 -0.12
CA GLY A 171 2.03 11.36 0.69
C GLY A 171 0.95 10.64 -0.12
N ASP A 172 -0.28 10.71 0.36
CA ASP A 172 -1.41 10.05 -0.27
C ASP A 172 -2.07 10.99 -1.30
N ASN A 173 -2.22 10.53 -2.54
CA ASN A 173 -2.87 11.28 -3.62
C ASN A 173 -3.95 10.40 -4.28
N PRO A 174 -5.04 10.98 -4.81
CA PRO A 174 -6.14 10.21 -5.39
C PRO A 174 -5.70 9.33 -6.55
N LEU A 175 -5.02 9.92 -7.52
CA LEU A 175 -4.51 9.25 -8.72
C LEU A 175 -3.17 9.89 -9.09
N GLU A 176 -2.18 9.06 -9.36
CA GLU A 176 -0.88 9.48 -9.87
C GLU A 176 -0.54 8.69 -11.13
N TYR A 177 0.17 9.34 -12.02
CA TYR A 177 0.73 8.74 -13.22
C TYR A 177 2.20 9.09 -13.35
N TYR A 178 3.01 8.07 -13.61
CA TYR A 178 4.42 8.21 -13.91
C TYR A 178 4.71 7.57 -15.27
N HIS A 179 5.36 8.34 -16.13
CA HIS A 179 5.94 7.85 -17.36
C HIS A 179 7.47 7.77 -17.21
N THR A 180 8.05 6.63 -17.58
CA THR A 180 9.48 6.36 -17.42
C THR A 180 10.16 6.22 -18.77
N ASN A 181 11.50 6.23 -18.78
CA ASN A 181 12.29 5.88 -19.97
C ASN A 181 12.54 4.37 -20.11
N VAL A 182 11.78 3.53 -19.43
CA VAL A 182 11.79 2.07 -19.67
C VAL A 182 11.02 1.78 -20.96
N ASP A 183 11.78 1.53 -22.03
CA ASP A 183 11.22 1.28 -23.38
C ASP A 183 10.82 -0.19 -23.54
N ASN A 184 9.70 -0.59 -22.90
CA ASN A 184 9.20 -1.96 -22.98
C ASN A 184 7.70 -2.07 -23.28
N GLY A 185 7.00 -0.95 -23.41
CA GLY A 185 5.57 -0.87 -23.67
C GLY A 185 4.67 -1.39 -22.53
N LYS A 186 5.23 -1.77 -21.38
CA LYS A 186 4.46 -2.34 -20.27
C LYS A 186 3.88 -1.25 -19.38
N SER A 187 2.68 -1.51 -18.87
CA SER A 187 1.96 -0.63 -17.97
C SER A 187 1.36 -1.38 -16.79
N ILE A 188 1.33 -0.74 -15.63
CA ILE A 188 0.72 -1.26 -14.41
C ILE A 188 -0.21 -0.24 -13.76
N CYS A 189 -1.35 -0.71 -13.27
CA CYS A 189 -2.18 0.03 -12.32
C CYS A 189 -2.04 -0.62 -10.93
N ILE A 190 -1.68 0.18 -9.92
CA ILE A 190 -1.68 -0.26 -8.52
C ILE A 190 -2.79 0.46 -7.75
N ILE A 191 -3.64 -0.31 -7.08
CA ILE A 191 -4.64 0.15 -6.12
C ILE A 191 -4.08 -0.12 -4.73
N LYS A 192 -3.91 0.93 -3.94
CA LYS A 192 -3.16 0.86 -2.69
C LYS A 192 -3.75 1.76 -1.61
N GLU A 193 -3.27 1.60 -0.42
CA GLU A 193 -3.26 2.57 0.68
C GLU A 193 -1.80 2.97 1.01
N SER A 194 -1.54 3.63 2.13
CA SER A 194 -0.25 4.26 2.41
C SER A 194 0.97 3.33 2.41
N PHE A 195 0.81 2.03 2.72
CA PHE A 195 1.93 1.07 2.54
C PHE A 195 2.40 0.99 1.09
N GLY A 196 1.46 1.14 0.15
CA GLY A 196 1.80 1.17 -1.27
C GLY A 196 2.67 2.35 -1.70
N ASN A 197 2.76 3.43 -0.91
CA ASN A 197 3.57 4.60 -1.29
C ASN A 197 5.05 4.23 -1.49
N ALA A 198 5.66 3.58 -0.51
CA ALA A 198 7.05 3.13 -0.63
C ALA A 198 7.21 2.02 -1.68
N PHE A 199 6.24 1.11 -1.78
CA PHE A 199 6.28 0.00 -2.76
C PHE A 199 6.22 0.50 -4.20
N SER A 200 5.34 1.45 -4.50
CA SER A 200 5.12 1.93 -5.87
C SER A 200 6.37 2.54 -6.51
N THR A 201 7.28 3.07 -5.69
CA THR A 201 8.52 3.67 -6.19
C THR A 201 9.43 2.66 -6.91
N TRP A 202 9.35 1.39 -6.55
CA TRP A 202 10.13 0.33 -7.18
C TRP A 202 9.60 -0.06 -8.56
N LEU A 203 8.29 0.09 -8.79
CA LEU A 203 7.63 -0.32 -10.04
C LEU A 203 8.16 0.45 -11.26
N LEU A 204 8.61 1.69 -11.06
CA LEU A 204 9.14 2.53 -12.13
C LEU A 204 10.35 1.89 -12.84
N ASN A 205 11.06 0.97 -12.18
CA ASN A 205 12.21 0.29 -12.78
C ASN A 205 11.80 -0.83 -13.78
N ASN A 206 10.52 -1.20 -13.82
CA ASN A 206 10.03 -2.31 -14.64
C ASN A 206 8.96 -1.92 -15.66
N TYR A 207 8.33 -0.77 -15.50
CA TYR A 207 7.19 -0.36 -16.32
C TYR A 207 7.44 1.00 -16.96
N GLU A 208 7.02 1.12 -18.22
CA GLU A 208 7.01 2.39 -18.94
C GLU A 208 5.95 3.33 -18.38
N ASN A 209 4.78 2.78 -18.03
CA ASN A 209 3.67 3.56 -17.48
C ASN A 209 3.20 2.96 -16.15
N VAL A 210 3.14 3.79 -15.10
CA VAL A 210 2.73 3.39 -13.76
C VAL A 210 1.59 4.29 -13.30
N TYR A 211 0.41 3.71 -13.10
CA TYR A 211 -0.78 4.36 -12.54
C TYR A 211 -0.92 3.95 -11.08
N ILE A 212 -1.07 4.91 -10.18
CA ILE A 212 -1.17 4.68 -8.74
C ILE A 212 -2.46 5.30 -8.22
N VAL A 213 -3.33 4.48 -7.63
CA VAL A 213 -4.64 4.88 -7.13
C VAL A 213 -4.72 4.65 -5.63
N ASP A 214 -4.98 5.70 -4.87
CA ASP A 214 -5.40 5.55 -3.47
C ASP A 214 -6.93 5.55 -3.39
N TYR A 215 -7.50 4.35 -3.26
CA TYR A 215 -8.95 4.18 -3.25
C TYR A 215 -9.65 4.88 -2.08
N ARG A 216 -8.94 5.14 -0.97
CA ARG A 216 -9.47 5.83 0.21
C ARG A 216 -9.77 7.31 -0.08
N ILE A 217 -8.94 7.92 -0.93
CA ILE A 217 -9.04 9.33 -1.30
C ILE A 217 -9.88 9.49 -2.54
N PHE A 218 -9.64 8.67 -3.57
CA PHE A 218 -10.32 8.77 -4.84
C PHE A 218 -11.83 8.57 -4.71
N ASN A 219 -12.25 7.58 -3.92
CA ASN A 219 -13.67 7.22 -3.75
C ASN A 219 -14.34 7.94 -2.55
N ASN A 220 -13.65 8.85 -1.85
CA ASN A 220 -14.14 9.46 -0.60
C ASN A 220 -14.34 10.98 -0.71
N ASN A 221 -14.62 11.53 -1.88
CA ASN A 221 -14.74 12.98 -2.08
C ASN A 221 -16.11 13.57 -1.67
N GLY A 222 -16.62 13.21 -0.49
CA GLY A 222 -17.81 13.85 0.09
C GLY A 222 -19.08 13.67 -0.75
N GLU A 223 -19.84 14.74 -1.02
CA GLU A 223 -21.14 14.68 -1.72
C GLU A 223 -21.03 14.40 -3.24
N ASN A 224 -19.84 14.45 -3.82
CA ASN A 224 -19.58 14.13 -5.22
C ASN A 224 -18.66 12.92 -5.30
N TYR A 225 -19.25 11.73 -5.37
CA TYR A 225 -18.53 10.48 -5.57
C TYR A 225 -17.86 10.47 -6.96
N ASN A 226 -16.57 10.73 -7.01
CA ASN A 226 -15.76 10.25 -8.11
C ASN A 226 -15.72 8.73 -7.94
N THR A 227 -16.48 8.03 -8.72
CA THR A 227 -16.47 6.57 -8.70
C THR A 227 -15.37 6.09 -9.63
N PHE A 228 -14.15 5.91 -9.09
CA PHE A 228 -13.13 5.17 -9.81
C PHE A 228 -13.59 3.72 -9.94
N THR A 229 -13.75 3.25 -11.17
CA THR A 229 -13.83 1.83 -11.44
C THR A 229 -12.66 1.41 -12.31
N VAL A 230 -12.03 0.31 -11.90
CA VAL A 230 -10.87 -0.27 -12.61
C VAL A 230 -11.23 -0.56 -14.07
N LYS A 231 -12.46 -1.01 -14.33
CA LYS A 231 -12.90 -1.33 -15.69
C LYS A 231 -12.97 -0.09 -16.58
N GLU A 232 -13.58 1.00 -16.08
CA GLU A 232 -13.66 2.26 -16.84
C GLU A 232 -12.27 2.86 -17.09
N PHE A 233 -11.40 2.80 -16.06
CA PHE A 233 -10.03 3.27 -16.18
C PHE A 233 -9.23 2.45 -17.18
N TYR A 234 -9.39 1.12 -17.17
CA TYR A 234 -8.79 0.23 -18.15
C TYR A 234 -9.26 0.53 -19.56
N ASP A 235 -10.56 0.78 -19.74
CA ASP A 235 -11.13 1.12 -21.06
C ASP A 235 -10.57 2.44 -21.61
N MET A 236 -10.12 3.36 -20.74
CA MET A 236 -9.49 4.63 -21.15
C MET A 236 -7.99 4.50 -21.45
N TYR A 237 -7.25 3.80 -20.59
CA TYR A 237 -5.79 3.91 -20.59
C TYR A 237 -5.07 2.60 -20.88
N ASN A 238 -5.75 1.48 -20.82
CA ASN A 238 -5.21 0.13 -20.89
C ASN A 238 -3.97 -0.06 -19.96
N PHE A 239 -3.85 -1.21 -19.36
CA PHE A 239 -2.66 -1.61 -18.62
C PHE A 239 -2.53 -3.13 -18.67
N ASP A 240 -1.30 -3.63 -18.61
CA ASP A 240 -1.00 -5.06 -18.70
C ASP A 240 -1.18 -5.75 -17.36
N ASP A 241 -0.89 -5.02 -16.27
CA ASP A 241 -0.89 -5.53 -14.92
C ASP A 241 -1.78 -4.69 -14.00
N LEU A 242 -2.50 -5.37 -13.10
CA LEU A 242 -3.25 -4.76 -12.02
C LEU A 242 -2.78 -5.35 -10.69
N LEU A 243 -2.32 -4.50 -9.79
CA LEU A 243 -1.94 -4.90 -8.45
C LEU A 243 -2.87 -4.27 -7.41
N VAL A 244 -3.46 -5.09 -6.54
CA VAL A 244 -4.13 -4.64 -5.32
C VAL A 244 -3.20 -4.91 -4.15
N LEU A 245 -2.75 -3.85 -3.48
CA LEU A 245 -1.87 -3.92 -2.33
C LEU A 245 -2.58 -3.32 -1.11
N SER A 246 -2.79 -4.13 -0.09
CA SER A 246 -3.51 -3.74 1.13
C SER A 246 -2.81 -4.27 2.38
N TYR A 247 -3.18 -3.75 3.55
CA TYR A 247 -2.76 -4.31 4.83
C TYR A 247 -3.97 -4.71 5.69
N PRO A 248 -3.82 -5.50 6.76
CA PRO A 248 -4.92 -6.11 7.47
C PRO A 248 -5.95 -5.13 8.06
N TYR A 249 -5.54 -3.93 8.46
CA TYR A 249 -6.46 -2.91 8.98
C TYR A 249 -7.54 -2.55 7.96
N THR A 250 -7.17 -2.33 6.69
CA THR A 250 -8.11 -2.09 5.59
C THR A 250 -9.19 -3.16 5.51
N ILE A 251 -8.75 -4.43 5.65
CA ILE A 251 -9.65 -5.57 5.53
C ILE A 251 -10.59 -5.67 6.74
N GLN A 252 -10.19 -5.16 7.90
CA GLN A 252 -11.02 -5.15 9.11
C GLN A 252 -12.09 -4.05 9.12
N GLN A 253 -11.85 -2.92 8.45
CA GLN A 253 -12.77 -1.79 8.42
C GLN A 253 -13.82 -1.97 7.32
N GLU A 254 -15.09 -1.93 7.68
CA GLU A 254 -16.21 -2.13 6.75
C GLU A 254 -16.26 -1.03 5.68
N ASP A 255 -16.09 0.22 6.05
CA ASP A 255 -16.06 1.35 5.15
C ASP A 255 -14.89 1.30 4.16
N LEU A 256 -13.69 0.91 4.60
CA LEU A 256 -12.54 0.74 3.73
C LEU A 256 -12.71 -0.45 2.76
N ARG A 257 -13.30 -1.57 3.22
CA ARG A 257 -13.64 -2.68 2.33
C ARG A 257 -14.69 -2.27 1.30
N GLN A 258 -15.67 -1.46 1.69
CA GLN A 258 -16.66 -0.93 0.77
C GLN A 258 -16.00 -0.04 -0.29
N MET A 259 -15.14 0.90 0.11
CA MET A 259 -14.39 1.75 -0.83
C MET A 259 -13.56 0.91 -1.81
N LEU A 260 -12.83 -0.09 -1.29
CA LEU A 260 -12.06 -1.00 -2.13
C LEU A 260 -12.96 -1.79 -3.07
N GLY A 261 -14.11 -2.30 -2.61
CA GLY A 261 -15.09 -2.99 -3.44
C GLY A 261 -15.66 -2.10 -4.55
N GLN A 262 -15.88 -0.81 -4.28
CA GLN A 262 -16.36 0.17 -5.25
C GLN A 262 -15.34 0.46 -6.36
N THR A 263 -14.06 0.15 -6.16
CA THR A 263 -13.07 0.19 -7.26
C THR A 263 -13.34 -0.86 -8.35
N TRP A 264 -14.15 -1.86 -8.04
CA TRP A 264 -14.58 -2.86 -9.01
C TRP A 264 -15.92 -2.54 -9.63
N ARG A 265 -16.85 -2.17 -8.78
CA ARG A 265 -18.24 -1.90 -9.13
C ARG A 265 -18.71 -0.71 -8.32
N SER A 266 -19.09 0.36 -8.99
CA SER A 266 -19.56 1.58 -8.32
C SER A 266 -20.79 1.36 -7.43
N ASP A 267 -21.59 0.33 -7.74
CA ASP A 267 -22.77 -0.09 -6.97
C ASP A 267 -22.49 -1.16 -5.90
N TYR A 268 -21.20 -1.45 -5.63
CA TYR A 268 -20.84 -2.41 -4.59
C TYR A 268 -21.30 -1.95 -3.21
N VAL A 269 -21.96 -2.83 -2.50
CA VAL A 269 -22.35 -2.66 -1.11
C VAL A 269 -21.74 -3.80 -0.30
N GLU A 270 -20.95 -3.46 0.70
CA GLU A 270 -20.42 -4.43 1.65
C GLU A 270 -21.57 -5.06 2.43
N TYR A 271 -21.76 -6.36 2.28
CA TYR A 271 -22.71 -7.08 3.11
C TYR A 271 -22.04 -7.35 4.46
N SER A 272 -22.50 -6.66 5.50
CA SER A 272 -22.12 -7.07 6.85
C SER A 272 -22.73 -8.44 7.13
N SER A 273 -21.94 -9.48 6.98
CA SER A 273 -22.32 -10.85 7.35
C SER A 273 -22.44 -11.02 8.89
N TYR A 274 -22.17 -9.98 9.64
CA TYR A 274 -22.48 -9.87 11.07
C TYR A 274 -23.90 -9.33 11.28
N SER A 275 -24.91 -9.99 10.69
CA SER A 275 -26.24 -9.93 11.26
C SER A 275 -26.16 -10.56 12.65
N ASN A 276 -26.64 -9.82 13.66
CA ASN A 276 -26.71 -10.20 15.07
C ASN A 276 -27.46 -11.53 15.30
N ASP A 277 -26.98 -12.63 14.78
CA ASP A 277 -27.37 -13.95 15.23
C ASP A 277 -26.47 -14.28 16.42
N LYS A 278 -26.93 -13.86 17.61
CA LYS A 278 -26.34 -14.24 18.89
C LYS A 278 -26.55 -15.72 19.13
N GLY A 279 -25.83 -16.53 18.37
CA GLY A 279 -25.53 -17.90 18.68
C GLY A 279 -24.27 -17.92 19.55
N SER A 280 -24.46 -18.22 20.81
CA SER A 280 -23.40 -18.35 21.81
C SER A 280 -22.36 -19.39 21.42
N ASP A 281 -21.19 -18.93 20.95
CA ASP A 281 -19.95 -19.70 21.02
C ASP A 281 -18.86 -18.82 21.62
N ASP A 282 -18.50 -19.13 22.86
CA ASP A 282 -17.57 -18.43 23.75
C ASP A 282 -16.09 -18.57 23.33
N ASN A 283 -15.74 -18.29 22.07
CA ASN A 283 -14.36 -18.28 21.60
C ASN A 283 -13.97 -17.06 20.74
N ASP A 284 -14.77 -16.01 20.77
CA ASP A 284 -14.40 -14.74 20.16
C ASP A 284 -13.35 -14.02 21.03
N VAL A 285 -12.08 -14.19 20.68
CA VAL A 285 -11.02 -13.29 21.14
C VAL A 285 -11.28 -11.94 20.45
N PRO A 286 -11.58 -10.85 21.20
CA PRO A 286 -11.75 -9.55 20.58
C PRO A 286 -10.47 -9.19 19.83
N LEU A 287 -10.59 -8.88 18.53
CA LEU A 287 -9.48 -8.33 17.76
C LEU A 287 -9.02 -7.03 18.44
N PRO A 288 -7.71 -6.81 18.59
CA PRO A 288 -7.20 -5.58 19.18
C PRO A 288 -7.69 -4.40 18.35
N THR A 289 -8.28 -3.42 19.01
CA THR A 289 -8.68 -2.15 18.38
C THR A 289 -7.41 -1.44 17.93
N LEU A 290 -7.09 -1.49 16.65
CA LEU A 290 -6.00 -0.71 16.10
C LEU A 290 -6.39 0.77 16.10
N VAL A 291 -5.43 1.63 16.41
CA VAL A 291 -5.63 3.07 16.37
C VAL A 291 -5.92 3.47 14.91
N PRO A 292 -6.93 4.32 14.64
CA PRO A 292 -7.24 4.74 13.29
C PRO A 292 -6.03 5.37 12.63
N ASP A 293 -5.86 5.13 11.33
CA ASP A 293 -4.95 5.92 10.51
C ASP A 293 -5.32 7.40 10.68
N VAL A 294 -4.42 8.16 11.27
CA VAL A 294 -4.52 9.61 11.19
C VAL A 294 -4.18 9.93 9.75
N ILE A 295 -5.20 10.23 8.94
CA ILE A 295 -5.03 10.73 7.58
C ILE A 295 -4.14 11.96 7.71
N ASP A 296 -2.87 11.82 7.34
CA ASP A 296 -1.93 12.93 7.32
C ASP A 296 -2.23 13.74 6.06
N THR A 297 -3.23 14.61 6.17
CA THR A 297 -3.66 15.48 5.05
C THR A 297 -2.63 16.51 4.66
N GLY A 298 -1.46 16.52 5.32
CA GLY A 298 -0.36 17.45 4.96
C GLY A 298 -0.70 18.93 5.06
N LEU A 299 -1.84 19.30 5.71
CA LEU A 299 -2.27 20.67 5.92
C LEU A 299 -1.96 21.07 7.36
N GLU A 300 -0.75 21.56 7.58
CA GLU A 300 -0.31 22.76 8.34
C GLU A 300 1.21 22.85 8.32
#